data_c880a1743652b80399837727d4449758
#
_entry.id   c880a1743652b80399837727d4449758
#
_cell.length_a   1.000
_cell.length_b   1.000
_cell.length_c   1.000
_cell.angle_alpha   90.00
_cell.angle_beta   90.00
_cell.angle_gamma   90.00
#
_symmetry.space_group_name_H-M   'P 1'
#
loop_
_entity.id
_entity.type
_entity.pdbx_description
1 polymer ?
#
loop_
_entity_poly.entity_id
_entity_poly.type
_entity_poly.pdbx_seq_one_letter_code
_entity_poly.pdbx_strand_id
1 'polypeptide(L)'
;AMGSALALSLSVAANVQAAVSAQEAAKLGKSLTPFGADVKGNGKAVSTGLGIPDWTGGIQKKDIPKEYTRPGQHHPDPFKNDKVVFTITAQNLSKYADKVPEGVQGMLKTYPDTFKLNVYPSRRSTSAPQWVYDNTKSNATKASLAETGVNNAFGGIPFPILSGSNEDKALQAIWNHILRWRGLYVVR
;
A
#
# COMPACT_ATOMS: atom_id res chain seq x y z
N ALA A 1 -56.18 38.78 3.01
CA ALA A 1 -55.00 38.36 3.70
C ALA A 1 -54.39 37.16 2.95
N MET A 2 -53.33 37.40 2.17
CA MET A 2 -52.58 36.37 1.44
C MET A 2 -51.36 36.04 2.31
N GLY A 3 -51.31 34.81 2.82
CA GLY A 3 -50.18 34.30 3.57
C GLY A 3 -49.22 33.58 2.63
N SER A 4 -48.02 34.14 2.41
CA SER A 4 -46.94 33.49 1.68
C SER A 4 -46.28 32.46 2.59
N ALA A 5 -46.38 31.18 2.26
CA ALA A 5 -45.61 30.11 2.89
C ALA A 5 -44.20 30.08 2.27
N LEU A 6 -43.22 30.44 3.08
CA LEU A 6 -41.80 30.34 2.73
C LEU A 6 -41.39 28.89 2.91
N ALA A 7 -41.23 28.14 1.83
CA ALA A 7 -40.68 26.79 1.84
C ALA A 7 -39.14 26.88 2.05
N LEU A 8 -38.66 26.56 3.24
CA LEU A 8 -37.23 26.40 3.51
C LEU A 8 -36.80 25.05 2.94
N SER A 9 -36.16 25.09 1.78
CA SER A 9 -35.47 23.92 1.25
C SER A 9 -34.18 23.69 2.02
N LEU A 10 -34.20 22.72 2.96
CA LEU A 10 -32.98 22.19 3.53
C LEU A 10 -32.25 21.41 2.41
N SER A 11 -31.28 22.06 1.80
CA SER A 11 -30.25 21.35 1.02
C SER A 11 -29.38 20.56 2.00
N VAL A 12 -29.62 19.25 2.10
CA VAL A 12 -28.66 18.32 2.68
C VAL A 12 -27.44 18.37 1.75
N ALA A 13 -26.45 19.18 2.10
CA ALA A 13 -25.13 19.07 1.51
C ALA A 13 -24.62 17.69 1.87
N ALA A 14 -24.70 16.74 0.95
CA ALA A 14 -23.96 15.51 1.04
C ALA A 14 -22.50 15.92 1.23
N ASN A 15 -21.95 15.70 2.41
CA ASN A 15 -20.52 15.85 2.66
C ASN A 15 -19.83 14.83 1.76
N VAL A 16 -19.51 15.24 0.53
CA VAL A 16 -18.56 14.53 -0.31
C VAL A 16 -17.26 14.63 0.45
N GLN A 17 -16.95 13.58 1.21
CA GLN A 17 -15.74 13.53 2.01
C GLN A 17 -14.57 13.56 1.05
N ALA A 18 -14.04 14.75 0.93
CA ALA A 18 -13.11 15.10 -0.12
C ALA A 18 -11.73 14.61 0.23
N ALA A 19 -10.99 14.40 -0.76
CA ALA A 19 -9.59 14.65 -1.00
C ALA A 19 -8.90 15.42 0.13
N VAL A 20 -7.67 15.06 0.42
CA VAL A 20 -6.87 15.80 1.41
C VAL A 20 -6.50 17.20 0.89
N SER A 21 -6.06 18.08 1.78
CA SER A 21 -5.60 19.41 1.40
C SER A 21 -4.36 19.36 0.49
N ALA A 22 -4.14 20.40 -0.29
CA ALA A 22 -2.93 20.54 -1.10
C ALA A 22 -1.64 20.46 -0.24
N GLN A 23 -1.70 20.94 1.00
CA GLN A 23 -0.59 20.88 1.94
C GLN A 23 -0.28 19.43 2.38
N GLU A 24 -1.31 18.63 2.66
CA GLU A 24 -1.14 17.20 2.94
C GLU A 24 -0.61 16.45 1.70
N ALA A 25 -1.18 16.68 0.53
CA ALA A 25 -0.73 16.09 -0.72
C ALA A 25 0.73 16.46 -1.08
N ALA A 26 1.21 17.61 -0.63
CA ALA A 26 2.61 18.03 -0.83
C ALA A 26 3.63 17.18 -0.05
N LYS A 27 3.22 16.35 0.89
CA LYS A 27 4.07 15.38 1.60
C LYS A 27 4.46 14.19 0.72
N LEU A 28 3.67 13.89 -0.32
CA LEU A 28 3.93 12.80 -1.25
C LEU A 28 5.22 13.08 -2.05
N GLY A 29 6.11 12.09 -2.05
CA GLY A 29 7.45 12.20 -2.63
C GLY A 29 8.46 12.97 -1.76
N LYS A 30 8.11 13.29 -0.50
CA LYS A 30 8.98 13.95 0.49
C LYS A 30 9.09 13.12 1.77
N SER A 31 8.25 13.40 2.77
CA SER A 31 8.15 12.60 4.00
C SER A 31 7.35 11.32 3.79
N LEU A 32 6.42 11.33 2.86
CA LEU A 32 5.71 10.15 2.37
C LEU A 32 6.27 9.70 1.02
N THR A 33 6.28 8.39 0.79
CA THR A 33 6.53 7.86 -0.55
C THR A 33 5.47 8.38 -1.54
N PRO A 34 5.69 8.31 -2.85
CA PRO A 34 4.66 8.71 -3.81
C PRO A 34 3.33 7.96 -3.65
N PHE A 35 3.31 6.80 -2.99
CA PHE A 35 2.11 6.01 -2.71
C PHE A 35 1.55 6.19 -1.29
N GLY A 36 2.08 7.14 -0.50
CA GLY A 36 1.52 7.53 0.77
C GLY A 36 2.05 6.80 2.01
N ALA A 37 3.00 5.87 1.87
CA ALA A 37 3.67 5.27 3.02
C ALA A 37 4.80 6.18 3.53
N ASP A 38 5.18 6.05 4.81
CA ASP A 38 6.34 6.76 5.33
C ASP A 38 7.61 6.43 4.54
N VAL A 39 8.42 7.44 4.20
CA VAL A 39 9.73 7.24 3.57
C VAL A 39 10.67 6.56 4.56
N LYS A 40 10.65 6.99 5.82
CA LYS A 40 11.48 6.42 6.88
C LYS A 40 11.05 5.00 7.24
N GLY A 41 12.04 4.16 7.48
CA GLY A 41 11.85 2.84 8.04
C GLY A 41 11.56 2.90 9.54
N ASN A 42 11.65 1.74 10.21
CA ASN A 42 11.36 1.64 11.64
C ASN A 42 12.59 1.82 12.55
N GLY A 43 13.72 2.26 12.03
CA GLY A 43 14.97 2.50 12.77
C GLY A 43 15.68 1.24 13.25
N LYS A 44 15.16 0.03 12.95
CA LYS A 44 15.79 -1.24 13.32
C LYS A 44 16.72 -1.73 12.19
N ALA A 45 17.79 -2.44 12.54
CA ALA A 45 18.66 -3.02 11.55
C ALA A 45 17.94 -4.11 10.74
N VAL A 46 18.04 -4.04 9.41
CA VAL A 46 17.41 -5.01 8.49
C VAL A 46 17.96 -6.42 8.72
N SER A 47 19.22 -6.54 9.11
CA SER A 47 19.89 -7.80 9.44
C SER A 47 19.26 -8.57 10.61
N THR A 48 18.41 -7.92 11.40
CA THR A 48 17.68 -8.59 12.49
C THR A 48 16.41 -9.32 12.02
N GLY A 49 16.00 -9.16 10.76
CA GLY A 49 14.71 -9.61 10.23
C GLY A 49 13.50 -8.81 10.75
N LEU A 50 13.73 -7.83 11.64
CA LEU A 50 12.70 -6.95 12.20
C LEU A 50 12.82 -5.51 11.70
N GLY A 51 13.89 -5.21 10.96
CA GLY A 51 14.16 -3.90 10.41
C GLY A 51 13.38 -3.67 9.11
N ILE A 52 12.73 -2.50 9.00
CA ILE A 52 12.16 -1.99 7.76
C ILE A 52 13.07 -0.84 7.31
N PRO A 53 13.72 -0.93 6.14
CA PRO A 53 14.64 0.12 5.68
C PRO A 53 13.89 1.37 5.24
N ASP A 54 14.60 2.50 5.14
CA ASP A 54 14.10 3.68 4.43
C ASP A 54 13.76 3.31 2.99
N TRP A 55 12.70 3.94 2.43
CA TRP A 55 12.39 3.76 1.02
C TRP A 55 13.33 4.64 0.17
N THR A 56 13.99 4.03 -0.80
CA THR A 56 15.01 4.67 -1.66
C THR A 56 14.61 4.69 -3.14
N GLY A 57 13.31 4.61 -3.43
CA GLY A 57 12.79 4.62 -4.79
C GLY A 57 12.33 3.25 -5.32
N GLY A 58 12.51 2.18 -4.54
CA GLY A 58 12.18 0.83 -4.96
C GLY A 58 13.08 0.29 -6.08
N ILE A 59 12.64 -0.77 -6.76
CA ILE A 59 13.37 -1.35 -7.89
C ILE A 59 13.31 -0.37 -9.07
N GLN A 60 14.47 -0.01 -9.60
CA GLN A 60 14.61 0.86 -10.77
C GLN A 60 14.90 0.03 -12.03
N LYS A 61 14.77 0.64 -13.19
CA LYS A 61 15.06 -0.02 -14.48
C LYS A 61 16.48 -0.65 -14.52
N LYS A 62 17.45 -0.03 -13.87
CA LYS A 62 18.84 -0.54 -13.76
C LYS A 62 18.97 -1.79 -12.92
N ASP A 63 18.00 -2.04 -12.03
CA ASP A 63 18.00 -3.17 -11.08
C ASP A 63 17.26 -4.39 -11.64
N ILE A 64 16.69 -4.27 -12.84
CA ILE A 64 16.01 -5.38 -13.51
C ILE A 64 17.08 -6.42 -13.90
N PRO A 65 16.88 -7.70 -13.54
CA PRO A 65 17.83 -8.75 -13.91
C PRO A 65 18.04 -8.81 -15.44
N LYS A 66 19.29 -8.97 -15.89
CA LYS A 66 19.64 -8.98 -17.30
C LYS A 66 18.99 -10.16 -18.06
N GLU A 67 18.66 -11.21 -17.34
CA GLU A 67 17.96 -12.38 -17.83
C GLU A 67 16.51 -12.09 -18.24
N TYR A 68 15.93 -10.98 -17.74
CA TYR A 68 14.60 -10.53 -18.16
C TYR A 68 14.70 -9.73 -19.46
N THR A 69 14.47 -10.39 -20.59
CA THR A 69 14.73 -9.82 -21.92
C THR A 69 13.47 -9.33 -22.63
N ARG A 70 12.27 -9.76 -22.19
CA ARG A 70 11.01 -9.40 -22.87
C ARG A 70 9.79 -9.46 -21.93
N PRO A 71 8.75 -8.64 -22.19
CA PRO A 71 7.45 -8.77 -21.52
C PRO A 71 6.85 -10.18 -21.70
N GLY A 72 6.16 -10.66 -20.66
CA GLY A 72 5.55 -12.00 -20.65
C GLY A 72 6.50 -13.14 -20.27
N GLN A 73 7.80 -12.87 -20.16
CA GLN A 73 8.74 -13.82 -19.58
C GLN A 73 8.57 -13.89 -18.07
N HIS A 74 8.85 -15.05 -17.47
CA HIS A 74 8.95 -15.15 -16.00
C HIS A 74 10.02 -14.21 -15.46
N HIS A 75 9.65 -13.32 -14.55
CA HIS A 75 10.59 -12.36 -13.99
C HIS A 75 11.52 -13.07 -13.00
N PRO A 76 12.85 -13.02 -13.20
CA PRO A 76 13.79 -13.60 -12.25
C PRO A 76 13.68 -12.89 -10.90
N ASP A 77 13.89 -13.63 -9.81
CA ASP A 77 13.94 -13.06 -8.47
C ASP A 77 15.17 -12.15 -8.32
N PRO A 78 15.00 -10.83 -8.16
CA PRO A 78 16.12 -9.91 -7.97
C PRO A 78 16.82 -10.09 -6.62
N PHE A 79 16.22 -10.84 -5.70
CA PHE A 79 16.70 -11.08 -4.34
C PHE A 79 17.09 -12.53 -4.08
N LYS A 80 17.29 -13.33 -5.12
CA LYS A 80 17.67 -14.77 -5.04
C LYS A 80 18.88 -15.08 -4.16
N ASN A 81 19.73 -14.08 -3.93
CA ASN A 81 20.93 -14.21 -3.10
C ASN A 81 20.71 -13.83 -1.63
N ASP A 82 19.48 -13.39 -1.26
CA ASP A 82 19.16 -13.09 0.13
C ASP A 82 19.26 -14.35 0.98
N LYS A 83 19.93 -14.24 2.12
CA LYS A 83 20.05 -15.32 3.08
C LYS A 83 18.96 -15.24 4.13
N VAL A 84 18.52 -16.40 4.60
CA VAL A 84 17.64 -16.49 5.76
C VAL A 84 18.34 -15.84 6.96
N VAL A 85 17.69 -14.89 7.60
CA VAL A 85 18.20 -14.23 8.81
C VAL A 85 18.03 -15.17 10.01
N PHE A 86 16.84 -15.75 10.16
CA PHE A 86 16.53 -16.82 11.11
C PHE A 86 15.28 -17.60 10.65
N THR A 87 15.06 -18.76 11.27
CA THR A 87 13.89 -19.59 10.99
C THR A 87 13.04 -19.75 12.25
N ILE A 88 11.74 -19.54 12.14
CA ILE A 88 10.76 -19.82 13.20
C ILE A 88 10.19 -21.22 12.96
N THR A 89 10.24 -22.03 14.02
CA THR A 89 9.70 -23.39 14.05
C THR A 89 8.80 -23.55 15.26
N ALA A 90 8.12 -24.70 15.39
CA ALA A 90 7.32 -25.00 16.57
C ALA A 90 8.13 -24.90 17.87
N GLN A 91 9.43 -25.31 17.85
CA GLN A 91 10.29 -25.36 19.02
C GLN A 91 10.69 -23.97 19.54
N ASN A 92 10.78 -22.96 18.68
CA ASN A 92 11.19 -21.61 19.07
C ASN A 92 10.09 -20.56 18.95
N LEU A 93 8.85 -20.99 18.65
CA LEU A 93 7.71 -20.10 18.45
C LEU A 93 7.48 -19.15 19.64
N SER A 94 7.70 -19.62 20.87
CA SER A 94 7.49 -18.81 22.07
C SER A 94 8.28 -17.49 22.09
N LYS A 95 9.44 -17.46 21.42
CA LYS A 95 10.28 -16.25 21.30
C LYS A 95 9.71 -15.20 20.32
N TYR A 96 8.77 -15.61 19.48
CA TYR A 96 8.28 -14.80 18.35
C TYR A 96 6.76 -14.71 18.30
N ALA A 97 6.05 -15.26 19.30
CA ALA A 97 4.59 -15.35 19.28
C ALA A 97 3.90 -14.01 19.12
N ASP A 98 4.46 -12.94 19.69
CA ASP A 98 3.99 -11.56 19.57
C ASP A 98 4.19 -10.95 18.17
N LYS A 99 4.95 -11.60 17.29
CA LYS A 99 5.30 -11.15 15.94
C LYS A 99 4.72 -12.03 14.84
N VAL A 100 4.13 -13.16 15.22
CA VAL A 100 3.60 -14.15 14.28
C VAL A 100 2.09 -14.21 14.38
N PRO A 101 1.34 -13.98 13.27
CA PRO A 101 -0.11 -14.07 13.26
C PRO A 101 -0.63 -15.42 13.77
N GLU A 102 -1.78 -15.44 14.45
CA GLU A 102 -2.36 -16.65 15.07
C GLU A 102 -2.51 -17.81 14.09
N GLY A 103 -2.94 -17.55 12.86
CA GLY A 103 -3.06 -18.58 11.83
C GLY A 103 -1.72 -19.27 11.51
N VAL A 104 -0.63 -18.49 11.46
CA VAL A 104 0.73 -19.04 11.23
C VAL A 104 1.21 -19.80 12.47
N GLN A 105 0.90 -19.31 13.68
CA GLN A 105 1.16 -20.07 14.93
C GLN A 105 0.43 -21.41 14.93
N GLY A 106 -0.84 -21.42 14.46
CA GLY A 106 -1.61 -22.63 14.27
C GLY A 106 -0.93 -23.61 13.31
N MET A 107 -0.45 -23.14 12.17
CA MET A 107 0.32 -23.98 11.21
C MET A 107 1.58 -24.58 11.83
N LEU A 108 2.36 -23.79 12.57
CA LEU A 108 3.56 -24.27 13.26
C LEU A 108 3.25 -25.34 14.32
N LYS A 109 2.12 -25.21 15.03
CA LYS A 109 1.68 -26.18 16.04
C LYS A 109 1.12 -27.47 15.42
N THR A 110 0.38 -27.33 14.30
CA THR A 110 -0.27 -28.48 13.63
C THR A 110 0.76 -29.32 12.83
N TYR A 111 1.75 -28.67 12.25
CA TYR A 111 2.75 -29.32 11.38
C TYR A 111 4.19 -29.06 11.87
N PRO A 112 4.54 -29.48 13.11
CA PRO A 112 5.79 -29.09 13.76
C PRO A 112 7.06 -29.58 13.05
N ASP A 113 6.96 -30.68 12.31
CA ASP A 113 8.10 -31.32 11.65
C ASP A 113 8.31 -30.83 10.21
N THR A 114 7.27 -30.31 9.57
CA THR A 114 7.31 -29.97 8.14
C THR A 114 7.15 -28.49 7.87
N PHE A 115 6.40 -27.76 8.71
CA PHE A 115 6.18 -26.34 8.53
C PHE A 115 7.21 -25.50 9.30
N LYS A 116 7.80 -24.54 8.59
CA LYS A 116 8.72 -23.55 9.15
C LYS A 116 8.55 -22.21 8.45
N LEU A 117 8.81 -21.13 9.15
CA LEU A 117 8.77 -19.77 8.61
C LEU A 117 10.20 -19.22 8.53
N ASN A 118 10.75 -19.14 7.33
CA ASN A 118 12.04 -18.49 7.09
C ASN A 118 11.84 -16.97 7.03
N VAL A 119 12.60 -16.24 7.83
CA VAL A 119 12.59 -14.78 7.86
C VAL A 119 13.77 -14.25 7.04
N TYR A 120 13.44 -13.38 6.08
CA TYR A 120 14.40 -12.72 5.20
C TYR A 120 14.48 -11.22 5.50
N PRO A 121 15.50 -10.51 5.02
CA PRO A 121 15.57 -9.05 5.13
C PRO A 121 14.36 -8.40 4.49
N SER A 122 13.73 -7.44 5.18
CA SER A 122 12.63 -6.68 4.59
C SER A 122 13.11 -5.83 3.42
N ARG A 123 12.31 -5.78 2.36
CA ARG A 123 12.56 -5.00 1.16
C ARG A 123 11.42 -4.02 0.92
N ARG A 124 11.72 -2.85 0.38
CA ARG A 124 10.74 -1.84 -0.04
C ARG A 124 10.91 -1.60 -1.53
N SER A 125 10.59 -2.63 -2.32
CA SER A 125 10.87 -2.72 -3.74
C SER A 125 9.85 -2.03 -4.64
N THR A 126 8.73 -1.56 -4.12
CA THR A 126 7.66 -0.94 -4.92
C THR A 126 8.16 0.33 -5.61
N SER A 127 7.98 0.37 -6.92
CA SER A 127 8.22 1.53 -7.78
C SER A 127 7.19 1.60 -8.90
N ALA A 128 7.08 2.77 -9.53
CA ALA A 128 6.23 3.00 -10.69
C ALA A 128 6.85 4.08 -11.59
N PRO A 129 6.41 4.21 -12.85
CA PRO A 129 6.75 5.33 -13.70
C PRO A 129 6.34 6.67 -13.09
N GLN A 130 7.07 7.75 -13.40
CA GLN A 130 6.82 9.09 -12.86
C GLN A 130 5.37 9.55 -13.06
N TRP A 131 4.78 9.30 -14.22
CA TRP A 131 3.40 9.70 -14.50
C TRP A 131 2.37 9.05 -13.55
N VAL A 132 2.65 7.84 -13.04
CA VAL A 132 1.81 7.19 -12.02
C VAL A 132 1.92 7.94 -10.69
N TYR A 133 3.11 8.40 -10.33
CA TYR A 133 3.32 9.22 -9.13
C TYR A 133 2.63 10.57 -9.25
N ASP A 134 2.72 11.23 -10.40
CA ASP A 134 2.09 12.52 -10.66
C ASP A 134 0.56 12.40 -10.59
N ASN A 135 -0.01 11.36 -11.19
CA ASN A 135 -1.42 11.07 -11.09
C ASN A 135 -1.86 10.74 -9.65
N THR A 136 -1.08 9.94 -8.92
CA THR A 136 -1.36 9.64 -7.51
C THR A 136 -1.41 10.91 -6.68
N LYS A 137 -0.46 11.83 -6.88
CA LYS A 137 -0.46 13.13 -6.20
C LYS A 137 -1.67 13.99 -6.59
N SER A 138 -2.06 13.99 -7.86
CA SER A 138 -3.27 14.68 -8.34
C SER A 138 -4.53 14.08 -7.72
N ASN A 139 -4.62 12.75 -7.67
CA ASN A 139 -5.74 12.03 -7.07
C ASN A 139 -5.93 12.40 -5.58
N ALA A 140 -4.84 12.58 -4.83
CA ALA A 140 -4.88 12.94 -3.41
C ALA A 140 -5.79 14.15 -3.11
N THR A 141 -5.87 15.10 -4.04
CA THR A 141 -6.68 16.33 -3.90
C THR A 141 -7.99 16.31 -4.69
N LYS A 142 -8.29 15.25 -5.44
CA LYS A 142 -9.45 15.21 -6.34
C LYS A 142 -10.35 13.99 -6.15
N ALA A 143 -9.75 12.85 -5.80
CA ALA A 143 -10.50 11.61 -5.68
C ALA A 143 -11.50 11.67 -4.53
N SER A 144 -12.67 11.10 -4.73
CA SER A 144 -13.71 10.96 -3.71
C SER A 144 -14.39 9.61 -3.81
N LEU A 145 -14.85 9.09 -2.67
CA LEU A 145 -15.71 7.92 -2.64
C LEU A 145 -17.04 8.23 -3.31
N ALA A 146 -17.57 7.26 -4.04
CA ALA A 146 -18.91 7.24 -4.57
C ALA A 146 -19.67 6.06 -3.94
N GLU A 147 -20.99 6.01 -4.13
CA GLU A 147 -21.83 4.94 -3.60
C GLU A 147 -21.31 3.54 -4.00
N THR A 148 -20.87 3.37 -5.24
CA THR A 148 -20.40 2.09 -5.79
C THR A 148 -19.00 2.16 -6.40
N GLY A 149 -18.20 3.18 -6.07
CA GLY A 149 -16.91 3.35 -6.72
C GLY A 149 -16.08 4.53 -6.23
N VAL A 150 -15.27 5.05 -7.14
CA VAL A 150 -14.39 6.20 -6.91
C VAL A 150 -14.57 7.19 -8.05
N ASN A 151 -14.81 8.46 -7.71
CA ASN A 151 -14.85 9.57 -8.67
C ASN A 151 -13.50 10.27 -8.74
N ASN A 152 -13.24 10.92 -9.88
CA ASN A 152 -12.13 11.85 -10.11
C ASN A 152 -10.73 11.28 -9.85
N ALA A 153 -10.55 9.94 -9.92
CA ALA A 153 -9.25 9.29 -9.85
C ALA A 153 -8.82 8.80 -11.22
N PHE A 154 -7.53 8.94 -11.53
CA PHE A 154 -6.94 8.49 -12.78
C PHE A 154 -5.52 7.96 -12.58
N GLY A 155 -5.23 6.80 -13.17
CA GLY A 155 -3.89 6.30 -13.49
C GLY A 155 -2.88 6.20 -12.33
N GLY A 156 -3.33 5.98 -11.09
CA GLY A 156 -2.46 5.88 -9.92
C GLY A 156 -3.23 5.33 -8.72
N ILE A 157 -2.73 5.56 -7.51
CA ILE A 157 -3.46 5.26 -6.27
C ILE A 157 -4.53 6.34 -6.08
N PRO A 158 -5.82 5.99 -5.89
CA PRO A 158 -6.87 6.97 -5.69
C PRO A 158 -6.71 7.79 -4.41
N PHE A 159 -6.41 7.13 -3.29
CA PHE A 159 -6.35 7.73 -1.96
C PHE A 159 -4.99 7.48 -1.30
N PRO A 160 -3.89 8.10 -1.76
CA PRO A 160 -2.56 7.85 -1.18
C PRO A 160 -2.44 8.30 0.27
N ILE A 161 -3.31 9.19 0.71
CA ILE A 161 -3.47 9.63 2.10
C ILE A 161 -4.94 9.42 2.46
N LEU A 162 -5.20 8.55 3.42
CA LEU A 162 -6.55 8.21 3.84
C LEU A 162 -7.12 9.35 4.72
N SER A 163 -8.41 9.68 4.53
CA SER A 163 -9.08 10.77 5.23
C SER A 163 -10.54 10.44 5.53
N GLY A 164 -11.17 11.21 6.43
CA GLY A 164 -12.57 11.02 6.80
C GLY A 164 -12.76 10.07 8.00
N SER A 165 -13.93 9.48 8.11
CA SER A 165 -14.30 8.50 9.14
C SER A 165 -13.46 7.21 9.04
N ASN A 166 -13.59 6.32 9.99
CA ASN A 166 -12.92 5.02 9.91
C ASN A 166 -13.49 4.16 8.79
N GLU A 167 -14.79 4.26 8.52
CA GLU A 167 -15.48 3.61 7.41
C GLU A 167 -14.95 4.13 6.06
N ASP A 168 -14.82 5.45 5.92
CA ASP A 168 -14.25 6.06 4.70
C ASP A 168 -12.83 5.57 4.45
N LYS A 169 -11.98 5.58 5.49
CA LYS A 169 -10.59 5.11 5.40
C LYS A 169 -10.51 3.63 5.02
N ALA A 170 -11.39 2.79 5.56
CA ALA A 170 -11.46 1.37 5.20
C ALA A 170 -11.85 1.19 3.73
N LEU A 171 -12.88 1.90 3.26
CA LEU A 171 -13.31 1.88 1.86
C LEU A 171 -12.21 2.41 0.94
N GLN A 172 -11.56 3.51 1.28
CA GLN A 172 -10.42 4.06 0.52
C GLN A 172 -9.28 3.05 0.41
N ALA A 173 -8.95 2.34 1.49
CA ALA A 173 -7.92 1.31 1.49
C ALA A 173 -8.28 0.14 0.56
N ILE A 174 -9.54 -0.31 0.57
CA ILE A 174 -10.04 -1.35 -0.34
C ILE A 174 -9.95 -0.88 -1.80
N TRP A 175 -10.40 0.33 -2.10
CA TRP A 175 -10.33 0.88 -3.46
C TRP A 175 -8.89 1.08 -3.93
N ASN A 176 -7.98 1.50 -3.06
CA ASN A 176 -6.54 1.55 -3.38
C ASN A 176 -6.00 0.18 -3.79
N HIS A 177 -6.44 -0.91 -3.11
CA HIS A 177 -6.06 -2.26 -3.48
C HIS A 177 -6.64 -2.69 -4.83
N ILE A 178 -7.92 -2.42 -5.07
CA ILE A 178 -8.62 -2.81 -6.31
C ILE A 178 -8.07 -2.05 -7.51
N LEU A 179 -7.89 -0.74 -7.39
CA LEU A 179 -7.53 0.17 -8.47
C LEU A 179 -6.01 0.46 -8.55
N ARG A 180 -5.18 -0.31 -7.81
CA ARG A 180 -3.72 -0.13 -7.87
C ARG A 180 -3.19 -0.29 -9.29
N TRP A 181 -2.19 0.49 -9.63
CA TRP A 181 -1.47 0.31 -10.89
C TRP A 181 -0.79 -1.07 -10.96
N ARG A 182 -0.98 -1.78 -12.05
CA ARG A 182 -0.50 -3.16 -12.27
C ARG A 182 0.42 -3.30 -13.48
N GLY A 183 0.78 -2.20 -14.13
CA GLY A 183 1.52 -2.17 -15.37
C GLY A 183 0.75 -1.54 -16.53
N LEU A 184 1.41 -1.38 -17.66
CA LEU A 184 0.80 -0.80 -18.87
C LEU A 184 -0.15 -1.80 -19.55
N TYR A 185 0.12 -3.09 -19.43
CA TYR A 185 -0.67 -4.17 -20.03
C TYR A 185 -0.90 -5.26 -19.00
N VAL A 186 -2.12 -5.76 -18.94
CA VAL A 186 -2.50 -6.94 -18.16
C VAL A 186 -3.10 -7.93 -19.15
N VAL A 187 -2.43 -9.08 -19.32
CA VAL A 187 -2.97 -10.20 -20.08
C VAL A 187 -3.64 -11.15 -19.08
N ARG A 188 -4.90 -11.50 -19.34
CA ARG A 188 -5.67 -12.48 -18.57
C ARG A 188 -5.82 -13.76 -19.38
#